data_e7ad0c8d615e111469cc662e7bed3eb6
#
_entry.id   e7ad0c8d615e111469cc662e7bed3eb6
#
_cell.length_a   1.000
_cell.length_b   1.000
_cell.length_c   1.000
_cell.angle_alpha   90.00
_cell.angle_beta   90.00
_cell.angle_gamma   90.00
#
_symmetry.space_group_name_H-M   'P 1'
#
loop_
_entity.id
_entity.type
_entity.pdbx_description
1 polymer ?
#
loop_
_entity_poly.entity_id
_entity_poly.type
_entity_poly.pdbx_seq_one_letter_code
_entity_poly.pdbx_strand_id
1 'polypeptide(L)' 'MKYPLMPKATAIWLVENTALTFDQIAEFCGLHELEVQGIADGEVAVGMRGYDPIDNNQLTKEEIERCEKDNEARLSL' A
#
# COMPACT_ATOMS: atom_id res chain seq x y z
N MET A 1 9.46 11.82 7.87
CA MET A 1 9.54 10.92 6.72
C MET A 1 8.21 10.88 6.00
N LYS A 2 8.22 10.98 4.67
CA LYS A 2 6.99 11.09 3.89
C LYS A 2 6.42 9.75 3.45
N TYR A 3 7.22 8.70 3.49
CA TYR A 3 6.83 7.39 2.99
C TYR A 3 7.09 6.34 4.05
N PRO A 4 6.39 5.19 3.97
CA PRO A 4 6.59 4.13 4.95
C PRO A 4 7.98 3.51 4.81
N LEU A 5 8.41 2.86 5.87
CA LEU A 5 9.58 1.99 5.82
C LEU A 5 9.27 0.84 4.88
N MET A 6 10.22 0.39 4.10
CA MET A 6 10.04 -0.72 3.15
C MET A 6 8.82 -0.50 2.23
N PRO A 7 8.84 0.56 1.42
CA PRO A 7 7.64 0.92 0.65
C PRO A 7 7.13 -0.18 -0.29
N LYS A 8 8.01 -0.90 -0.97
CA LYS A 8 7.56 -1.98 -1.87
C LYS A 8 6.91 -3.12 -1.11
N ALA A 9 7.48 -3.52 0.01
CA ALA A 9 6.90 -4.58 0.84
C ALA A 9 5.56 -4.14 1.43
N THR A 10 5.46 -2.88 1.84
CA THR A 10 4.19 -2.32 2.32
C THR A 10 3.14 -2.33 1.22
N ALA A 11 3.52 -1.95 0.00
CA ALA A 11 2.61 -1.98 -1.14
C ALA A 11 2.10 -3.41 -1.41
N ILE A 12 2.97 -4.39 -1.31
CA ILE A 12 2.59 -5.81 -1.49
C ILE A 12 1.50 -6.17 -0.47
N TRP A 13 1.72 -5.83 0.78
CA TRP A 13 0.74 -6.14 1.83
C TRP A 13 -0.60 -5.46 1.55
N LEU A 14 -0.57 -4.19 1.15
CA LEU A 14 -1.79 -3.43 0.87
C LEU A 14 -2.54 -4.00 -0.33
N VAL A 15 -1.84 -4.40 -1.38
CA VAL A 15 -2.45 -5.04 -2.55
C VAL A 15 -3.15 -6.35 -2.15
N GLU A 16 -2.51 -7.14 -1.30
CA GLU A 16 -3.02 -8.47 -0.94
C GLU A 16 -4.13 -8.44 0.11
N ASN A 17 -4.16 -7.43 0.96
CA ASN A 17 -5.01 -7.45 2.14
C ASN A 17 -6.04 -6.32 2.22
N THR A 18 -6.08 -5.42 1.24
CA THR A 18 -7.03 -4.29 1.28
C THR A 18 -7.71 -4.10 -0.07
N ALA A 19 -8.78 -3.31 -0.05
CA ALA A 19 -9.49 -2.89 -1.26
C ALA A 19 -9.08 -1.50 -1.73
N LEU A 20 -7.92 -1.02 -1.28
CA LEU A 20 -7.40 0.28 -1.72
C LEU A 20 -7.10 0.27 -3.22
N THR A 21 -7.23 1.43 -3.85
CA THR A 21 -6.88 1.55 -5.27
C THR A 21 -5.37 1.55 -5.44
N PHE A 22 -4.91 1.21 -6.64
CA PHE A 22 -3.48 1.26 -6.95
C PHE A 22 -2.94 2.67 -6.78
N ASP A 23 -3.74 3.68 -7.11
CA ASP A 23 -3.36 5.08 -6.97
C ASP A 23 -3.15 5.46 -5.50
N GLN A 24 -4.04 5.02 -4.61
CA GLN A 24 -3.90 5.26 -3.18
C GLN A 24 -2.63 4.61 -2.63
N ILE A 25 -2.39 3.39 -3.01
CA ILE A 25 -1.20 2.64 -2.55
C ILE A 25 0.07 3.28 -3.10
N ALA A 26 0.07 3.63 -4.37
CA ALA A 26 1.24 4.24 -5.02
C ALA A 26 1.62 5.55 -4.35
N GLU A 27 0.65 6.43 -4.11
CA GLU A 27 0.93 7.71 -3.46
C GLU A 27 1.46 7.53 -2.04
N PHE A 28 0.87 6.61 -1.29
CA PHE A 28 1.33 6.37 0.08
C PHE A 28 2.75 5.84 0.12
N CYS A 29 3.07 4.92 -0.78
CA CYS A 29 4.37 4.24 -0.79
C CYS A 29 5.44 4.98 -1.59
N GLY A 30 5.07 6.04 -2.30
CA GLY A 30 6.03 6.77 -3.15
C GLY A 30 6.43 5.97 -4.38
N LEU A 31 5.53 5.14 -4.89
CA LEU A 31 5.76 4.31 -6.07
C LEU A 31 4.93 4.83 -7.23
N HIS A 32 5.27 4.40 -8.44
CA HIS A 32 4.44 4.66 -9.60
C HIS A 32 3.27 3.68 -9.62
N GLU A 33 2.12 4.13 -10.10
CA GLU A 33 0.94 3.28 -10.18
C GLU A 33 1.19 2.00 -10.97
N LEU A 34 2.00 2.07 -12.01
CA LEU A 34 2.36 0.89 -12.81
C LEU A 34 3.17 -0.13 -12.01
N GLU A 35 3.96 0.32 -11.04
CA GLU A 35 4.67 -0.61 -10.16
C GLU A 35 3.69 -1.35 -9.25
N VAL A 36 2.68 -0.65 -8.73
CA VAL A 36 1.66 -1.28 -7.89
C VAL A 36 0.85 -2.28 -8.71
N GLN A 37 0.51 -1.93 -9.94
CA GLN A 37 -0.18 -2.83 -10.85
C GLN A 37 0.67 -4.07 -11.13
N GLY A 38 1.96 -3.89 -11.36
CA GLY A 38 2.89 -5.01 -11.57
C GLY A 38 2.97 -5.94 -10.36
N ILE A 39 2.90 -5.38 -9.16
CA ILE A 39 2.84 -6.17 -7.93
C ILE A 39 1.57 -7.02 -7.91
N ALA A 40 0.43 -6.41 -8.24
CA ALA A 40 -0.85 -7.12 -8.26
C ALA A 40 -0.87 -8.22 -9.30
N ASP A 41 -0.20 -8.00 -10.43
CA ASP A 41 -0.12 -8.97 -11.53
C ASP A 41 0.95 -10.05 -11.31
N GLY A 42 1.72 -9.95 -10.24
CA GLY A 42 2.78 -10.91 -9.94
C GLY A 42 4.02 -10.74 -10.80
N GLU A 43 4.21 -9.57 -11.43
CA GLU A 43 5.35 -9.31 -12.31
C GLU A 43 6.48 -8.56 -11.64
N VAL A 44 6.20 -7.90 -10.52
CA VAL A 44 7.16 -7.10 -9.77
C VAL A 44 7.23 -7.62 -8.35
N ALA A 45 8.43 -7.62 -7.76
CA ALA A 45 8.66 -8.02 -6.38
C ALA A 45 8.24 -9.47 -6.09
N VAL A 46 8.38 -10.35 -7.08
CA VAL A 46 8.06 -11.78 -6.94
C VAL A 46 8.91 -12.37 -5.83
N GLY A 47 8.26 -13.09 -4.93
CA GLY A 47 8.94 -13.72 -3.79
C GLY A 47 9.17 -12.80 -2.60
N MET A 48 8.87 -11.51 -2.72
CA MET A 48 8.99 -10.59 -1.59
C MET A 48 7.78 -10.73 -0.66
N ARG A 49 8.02 -10.71 0.64
CA ARG A 49 6.93 -10.76 1.63
C ARG A 49 6.32 -9.39 1.86
N GLY A 50 5.01 -9.36 2.07
CA GLY A 50 4.33 -8.14 2.46
C GLY A 50 4.75 -7.72 3.87
N TYR A 51 4.88 -6.42 4.08
CA TYR A 51 5.24 -5.82 5.36
C TYR A 51 3.99 -5.14 5.93
N ASP A 52 3.45 -5.69 7.01
CA ASP A 52 2.17 -5.24 7.58
C ASP A 52 2.33 -3.85 8.21
N PRO A 53 1.74 -2.82 7.62
CA PRO A 53 1.88 -1.45 8.15
C PRO A 53 1.10 -1.23 9.44
N ILE A 54 0.08 -2.04 9.73
CA ILE A 54 -0.66 -1.91 10.97
C ILE A 54 0.18 -2.44 12.12
N ASP A 55 0.75 -3.62 11.95
CA ASP A 55 1.58 -4.27 12.97
C ASP A 55 2.83 -3.46 13.28
N ASN A 56 3.32 -2.72 12.29
CA ASN A 56 4.53 -1.91 12.43
C ASN A 56 4.24 -0.43 12.65
N ASN A 57 3.02 -0.08 13.03
CA ASN A 57 2.61 1.27 13.42
C ASN A 57 2.78 2.32 12.32
N GLN A 58 2.70 1.90 11.06
CA GLN A 58 2.75 2.82 9.91
C GLN A 58 1.36 3.32 9.53
N LEU A 59 0.34 2.48 9.72
CA LEU A 59 -1.06 2.80 9.45
C LEU A 59 -1.94 2.23 10.54
N THR A 60 -3.15 2.77 10.67
CA THR A 60 -4.18 2.17 11.50
C THR A 60 -5.21 1.48 10.61
N LYS A 61 -5.93 0.53 11.19
CA LYS A 61 -7.02 -0.14 10.49
C LYS A 61 -8.09 0.87 10.08
N GLU A 62 -8.38 1.84 10.95
CA GLU A 62 -9.37 2.89 10.68
C GLU A 62 -8.98 3.73 9.48
N GLU A 63 -7.71 4.06 9.37
CA GLU A 63 -7.20 4.85 8.23
C GLU A 63 -7.37 4.08 6.93
N ILE A 64 -7.05 2.80 6.93
CA ILE A 64 -7.23 1.96 5.75
C ILE A 64 -8.70 1.88 5.37
N GLU A 65 -9.58 1.63 6.33
CA GLU A 65 -11.02 1.54 6.09
C GLU A 65 -11.59 2.85 5.54
N ARG A 66 -11.13 3.98 6.06
CA ARG A 66 -11.55 5.29 5.57
C ARG A 66 -11.23 5.44 4.08
N CYS A 67 -10.03 5.06 3.68
CA CYS A 67 -9.59 5.17 2.31
C CYS A 67 -10.23 4.13 1.39
N GLU A 68 -10.56 2.95 1.92
CA GLU A 68 -11.29 1.94 1.15
C GLU A 68 -12.70 2.41 0.76
N LYS A 69 -13.30 3.23 1.60
CA LYS A 69 -14.65 3.77 1.36
C LYS A 69 -14.66 4.97 0.42
N ASP A 70 -13.53 5.62 0.25
CA ASP A 70 -13.39 6.81 -0.58
C ASP A 70 -12.10 6.72 -1.37
N ASN A 71 -12.21 6.38 -2.65
CA ASN A 71 -11.04 6.18 -3.49
C ASN A 71 -10.26 7.47 -3.78
N GLU A 72 -10.81 8.62 -3.42
CA GLU A 72 -10.09 9.89 -3.54
C GLU A 72 -9.36 10.27 -2.25
N ALA A 73 -9.67 9.60 -1.15
CA ALA A 73 -8.94 9.82 0.10
C ALA A 73 -7.53 9.28 -0.02
N ARG A 74 -6.62 9.85 0.77
CA ARG A 74 -5.22 9.44 0.75
C ARG A 74 -4.78 8.96 2.12
N LEU A 75 -4.00 7.89 2.12
CA LEU A 75 -3.43 7.33 3.35
C LEU A 75 -2.41 8.30 3.94
N SER A 76 -2.34 8.33 5.26
CA SER A 76 -1.43 9.23 5.98
C SER A 76 -0.74 8.44 7.10
N LEU A 77 0.54 8.63 7.24
CA LEU A 77 1.32 8.03 8.31
C LEU A 77 0.94 8.57 9.69
#